data_184031061332974c958c23292c50915a
#
_entry.id   184031061332974c958c23292c50915a
#
_cell.length_a   1.000
_cell.length_b   1.000
_cell.length_c   1.000
_cell.angle_alpha   90.00
_cell.angle_beta   90.00
_cell.angle_gamma   90.00
#
_symmetry.space_group_name_H-M   'P 1'
#
loop_
_entity.id
_entity.type
_entity.pdbx_description
1 polymer ?
#
loop_
_entity_poly.entity_id
_entity_poly.type
_entity_poly.pdbx_seq_one_letter_code
_entity_poly.pdbx_strand_id
1 'polypeptide(L)'
;LQRLGPDWTSSAQQALGNHIIGNQDLESCRKGDPGTPHDCGPVPQLSRLENWINTDQAIDPATSGKVTLVDFWAYACINCQRANEHVVKLYDHYKDYGLDVIGVHAPEYAFERDADNLREAVVAQHIKYPVAQDNSFATWKNFHNRYWPAHYLADHTGRLRQVHEGEGKYAETERVVRQLLQERN
;
A
#
# COMPACT_ATOMS: atom_id res chain seq x y z
N LEU A 1 -46.96 8.51 -24.25
CA LEU A 1 -45.56 8.95 -24.08
C LEU A 1 -44.98 8.21 -22.87
N GLN A 2 -44.32 7.11 -23.15
CA GLN A 2 -43.61 6.30 -22.18
C GLN A 2 -42.29 6.97 -21.78
N ARG A 3 -42.08 7.18 -20.48
CA ARG A 3 -40.78 7.55 -19.92
C ARG A 3 -39.89 6.35 -19.97
N LEU A 4 -38.74 6.54 -20.59
CA LEU A 4 -37.66 5.55 -20.64
C LEU A 4 -37.02 5.35 -19.26
N GLY A 5 -36.60 4.14 -19.02
CA GLY A 5 -36.17 3.57 -17.77
C GLY A 5 -34.86 4.10 -17.14
N PRO A 6 -34.34 3.44 -16.11
CA PRO A 6 -33.49 4.03 -15.09
C PRO A 6 -32.14 4.53 -15.62
N ASP A 7 -31.74 5.68 -15.09
CA ASP A 7 -30.51 6.44 -15.34
C ASP A 7 -29.22 5.64 -15.14
N TRP A 8 -28.85 4.84 -16.13
CA TRP A 8 -27.49 4.25 -16.16
C TRP A 8 -26.42 5.30 -16.47
N THR A 9 -26.77 6.48 -16.97
CA THR A 9 -25.87 7.62 -17.13
C THR A 9 -25.39 8.22 -15.81
N SER A 10 -26.24 8.22 -14.79
CA SER A 10 -25.87 8.74 -13.46
C SER A 10 -24.83 7.87 -12.76
N SER A 11 -24.94 6.54 -12.90
CA SER A 11 -23.99 5.59 -12.29
C SER A 11 -22.59 5.69 -12.93
N ALA A 12 -22.52 5.86 -14.25
CA ALA A 12 -21.27 6.04 -14.97
C ALA A 12 -20.62 7.39 -14.67
N GLN A 13 -21.42 8.45 -14.58
CA GLN A 13 -20.93 9.78 -14.20
C GLN A 13 -20.48 9.83 -12.74
N GLN A 14 -21.15 9.12 -11.84
CA GLN A 14 -20.79 9.01 -10.43
C GLN A 14 -19.51 8.20 -10.25
N ALA A 15 -19.35 7.11 -11.01
CA ALA A 15 -18.13 6.30 -11.01
C ALA A 15 -16.92 7.10 -11.57
N LEU A 16 -17.12 7.87 -12.64
CA LEU A 16 -16.10 8.76 -13.20
C LEU A 16 -15.76 9.90 -12.23
N GLY A 17 -16.77 10.51 -11.60
CA GLY A 17 -16.59 11.55 -10.59
C GLY A 17 -15.78 11.04 -9.39
N ASN A 18 -16.13 9.89 -8.87
CA ASN A 18 -15.40 9.27 -7.75
C ASN A 18 -13.96 8.89 -8.13
N HIS A 19 -13.73 8.44 -9.36
CA HIS A 19 -12.39 8.13 -9.85
C HIS A 19 -11.51 9.38 -9.99
N ILE A 20 -12.08 10.47 -10.50
CA ILE A 20 -11.37 11.76 -10.64
C ILE A 20 -11.08 12.37 -9.27
N ILE A 21 -12.03 12.35 -8.34
CA ILE A 21 -11.87 12.88 -6.98
C ILE A 21 -10.81 12.07 -6.25
N GLY A 22 -10.87 10.75 -6.28
CA GLY A 22 -9.89 9.88 -5.62
C GLY A 22 -8.46 10.08 -6.15
N ASN A 23 -8.29 10.35 -7.42
CA ASN A 23 -6.97 10.63 -8.01
C ASN A 23 -6.43 12.00 -7.58
N GLN A 24 -7.29 13.01 -7.44
CA GLN A 24 -6.89 14.33 -6.95
C GLN A 24 -6.45 14.30 -5.49
N ASP A 25 -7.16 13.56 -4.64
CA ASP A 25 -6.81 13.39 -3.23
C ASP A 25 -5.46 12.68 -3.09
N LEU A 26 -5.21 11.64 -3.86
CA LEU A 26 -3.96 10.91 -3.89
C LEU A 26 -2.77 11.79 -4.32
N GLU A 27 -2.94 12.59 -5.38
CA GLU A 27 -1.90 13.52 -5.85
C GLU A 27 -1.61 14.64 -4.83
N SER A 28 -2.62 15.11 -4.11
CA SER A 28 -2.42 16.06 -3.02
C SER A 28 -1.57 15.46 -1.90
N CYS A 29 -1.81 14.20 -1.56
CA CYS A 29 -1.03 13.48 -0.55
C CYS A 29 0.43 13.24 -0.96
N ARG A 30 0.68 12.96 -2.25
CA ARG A 30 2.05 12.82 -2.76
C ARG A 30 2.87 14.09 -2.62
N LYS A 31 2.23 15.24 -2.66
CA LYS A 31 2.86 16.57 -2.55
C LYS A 31 2.84 17.13 -1.13
N GLY A 32 2.15 16.46 -0.21
CA GLY A 32 1.99 16.91 1.16
C GLY A 32 3.26 16.78 2.00
N ASP A 33 3.25 17.39 3.18
CA ASP A 33 4.33 17.24 4.16
C ASP A 33 4.48 15.75 4.57
N PRO A 34 5.65 15.14 4.39
CA PRO A 34 5.85 13.74 4.70
C PRO A 34 5.77 13.39 6.19
N GLY A 35 5.92 14.36 7.07
CA GLY A 35 5.88 14.17 8.53
C GLY A 35 4.52 14.37 9.17
N THR A 36 3.48 14.64 8.37
CA THR A 36 2.13 14.94 8.84
C THR A 36 1.13 14.04 8.11
N PRO A 37 0.20 13.38 8.82
CA PRO A 37 -0.85 12.61 8.16
C PRO A 37 -1.85 13.53 7.48
N HIS A 38 -2.31 13.10 6.31
CA HIS A 38 -3.31 13.77 5.50
C HIS A 38 -4.58 12.94 5.43
N ASP A 39 -5.58 13.39 4.72
CA ASP A 39 -6.71 12.58 4.27
C ASP A 39 -6.61 12.42 2.75
N CYS A 40 -6.19 11.24 2.33
CA CYS A 40 -5.95 10.90 0.93
C CYS A 40 -7.09 10.07 0.32
N GLY A 41 -8.24 10.04 0.98
CA GLY A 41 -9.36 9.19 0.59
C GLY A 41 -9.25 7.75 1.09
N PRO A 42 -10.15 6.87 0.68
CA PRO A 42 -10.10 5.46 1.02
C PRO A 42 -8.81 4.80 0.50
N VAL A 43 -8.26 3.85 1.27
CA VAL A 43 -7.15 3.03 0.78
C VAL A 43 -7.60 2.27 -0.47
N PRO A 44 -6.82 2.31 -1.57
CA PRO A 44 -7.18 1.56 -2.77
C PRO A 44 -7.22 0.05 -2.52
N GLN A 45 -8.03 -0.65 -3.28
CA GLN A 45 -8.21 -2.09 -3.14
C GLN A 45 -6.95 -2.86 -3.55
N LEU A 46 -6.55 -3.84 -2.73
CA LEU A 46 -5.62 -4.87 -3.11
C LEU A 46 -6.34 -5.87 -4.04
N SER A 47 -5.83 -6.06 -5.23
CA SER A 47 -6.47 -6.88 -6.25
C SER A 47 -5.49 -7.86 -6.88
N ARG A 48 -5.93 -9.11 -7.07
CA ARG A 48 -5.20 -10.15 -7.78
C ARG A 48 -3.80 -10.42 -7.24
N LEU A 49 -3.61 -10.25 -5.91
CA LEU A 49 -2.39 -10.64 -5.24
C LEU A 49 -2.33 -12.16 -5.09
N GLU A 50 -1.15 -12.72 -5.31
CA GLU A 50 -0.90 -14.15 -5.32
C GLU A 50 0.27 -14.51 -4.40
N ASN A 51 0.39 -15.80 -4.09
CA ASN A 51 1.55 -16.37 -3.39
C ASN A 51 1.92 -15.61 -2.11
N TRP A 52 0.96 -15.48 -1.20
CA TRP A 52 1.19 -14.85 0.09
C TRP A 52 2.25 -15.60 0.89
N ILE A 53 3.17 -14.84 1.49
CA ILE A 53 4.29 -15.30 2.32
C ILE A 53 4.15 -14.68 3.71
N ASN A 54 4.55 -15.40 4.75
CA ASN A 54 4.50 -14.98 6.16
C ASN A 54 3.08 -14.75 6.70
N THR A 55 2.08 -15.26 6.04
CA THR A 55 0.68 -15.23 6.50
C THR A 55 -0.11 -16.36 5.84
N ASP A 56 -1.10 -16.87 6.55
CA ASP A 56 -2.03 -17.90 6.04
C ASP A 56 -3.26 -17.29 5.35
N GLN A 57 -3.46 -15.98 5.47
CA GLN A 57 -4.63 -15.29 4.95
C GLN A 57 -4.24 -13.98 4.26
N ALA A 58 -4.98 -13.64 3.22
CA ALA A 58 -4.88 -12.31 2.61
C ALA A 58 -5.30 -11.23 3.62
N ILE A 59 -4.58 -10.12 3.62
CA ILE A 59 -4.87 -8.98 4.50
C ILE A 59 -5.48 -7.87 3.65
N ASP A 60 -6.56 -7.26 4.17
CA ASP A 60 -7.21 -6.11 3.55
C ASP A 60 -7.07 -4.89 4.46
N PRO A 61 -6.30 -3.89 4.06
CA PRO A 61 -6.13 -2.66 4.86
C PRO A 61 -7.43 -1.91 5.10
N ALA A 62 -8.43 -2.06 4.22
CA ALA A 62 -9.71 -1.39 4.36
C ALA A 62 -10.53 -1.89 5.55
N THR A 63 -10.31 -3.13 5.98
CA THR A 63 -11.15 -3.81 6.99
C THR A 63 -10.37 -4.41 8.16
N SER A 64 -9.05 -4.38 8.13
CA SER A 64 -8.21 -5.02 9.15
C SER A 64 -8.35 -4.41 10.56
N GLY A 65 -8.75 -3.15 10.65
CA GLY A 65 -8.80 -2.41 11.92
C GLY A 65 -7.43 -2.04 12.48
N LYS A 66 -6.37 -2.23 11.70
CA LYS A 66 -4.99 -1.88 12.05
C LYS A 66 -4.47 -0.77 11.16
N VAL A 67 -3.44 -0.08 11.65
CA VAL A 67 -2.64 0.81 10.81
C VAL A 67 -1.82 -0.07 9.86
N THR A 68 -1.89 0.18 8.56
CA THR A 68 -1.25 -0.67 7.56
C THR A 68 -0.33 0.12 6.64
N LEU A 69 0.92 -0.30 6.56
CA LEU A 69 1.87 0.18 5.56
C LEU A 69 1.86 -0.78 4.36
N VAL A 70 1.45 -0.28 3.20
CA VAL A 70 1.57 -1.00 1.92
C VAL A 70 2.86 -0.55 1.25
N ASP A 71 3.78 -1.49 1.11
CA ASP A 71 5.12 -1.27 0.55
C ASP A 71 5.21 -1.93 -0.83
N PHE A 72 5.27 -1.12 -1.89
CA PHE A 72 5.57 -1.60 -3.23
C PHE A 72 7.06 -1.75 -3.42
N TRP A 73 7.51 -2.96 -3.75
CA TRP A 73 8.92 -3.30 -3.85
C TRP A 73 9.19 -4.36 -4.92
N ALA A 74 10.46 -4.53 -5.24
CA ALA A 74 10.97 -5.62 -6.03
C ALA A 74 12.32 -6.08 -5.45
N TYR A 75 12.58 -7.38 -5.39
CA TYR A 75 13.72 -7.87 -4.61
C TYR A 75 15.09 -7.53 -5.23
N ALA A 76 15.16 -7.35 -6.54
CA ALA A 76 16.39 -6.95 -7.23
C ALA A 76 16.62 -5.42 -7.26
N CYS A 77 15.65 -4.65 -6.80
CA CYS A 77 15.74 -3.18 -6.72
C CYS A 77 16.62 -2.77 -5.54
N ILE A 78 17.77 -2.16 -5.80
CA ILE A 78 18.71 -1.76 -4.73
C ILE A 78 18.13 -0.72 -3.78
N ASN A 79 17.36 0.23 -4.29
CA ASN A 79 16.68 1.23 -3.46
C ASN A 79 15.65 0.58 -2.53
N CYS A 80 14.97 -0.48 -3.00
CA CYS A 80 14.03 -1.25 -2.20
C CYS A 80 14.75 -2.02 -1.09
N GLN A 81 15.90 -2.62 -1.37
CA GLN A 81 16.68 -3.35 -0.37
C GLN A 81 17.09 -2.42 0.79
N ARG A 82 17.56 -1.20 0.47
CA ARG A 82 17.90 -0.20 1.48
C ARG A 82 16.68 0.25 2.29
N ALA A 83 15.55 0.51 1.62
CA ALA A 83 14.31 0.90 2.29
C ALA A 83 13.77 -0.23 3.18
N ASN A 84 13.85 -1.48 2.73
CA ASN A 84 13.33 -2.64 3.46
C ASN A 84 13.99 -2.82 4.83
N GLU A 85 15.26 -2.47 4.99
CA GLU A 85 15.92 -2.50 6.31
C GLU A 85 15.19 -1.63 7.33
N HIS A 86 14.68 -0.48 6.90
CA HIS A 86 13.90 0.42 7.76
C HIS A 86 12.48 -0.09 7.97
N VAL A 87 11.85 -0.66 6.94
CA VAL A 87 10.49 -1.23 7.04
C VAL A 87 10.48 -2.43 7.98
N VAL A 88 11.48 -3.32 7.91
CA VAL A 88 11.64 -4.45 8.84
C VAL A 88 11.73 -3.97 10.29
N LYS A 89 12.56 -2.97 10.57
CA LYS A 89 12.70 -2.39 11.91
C LYS A 89 11.40 -1.74 12.39
N LEU A 90 10.72 -1.01 11.51
CA LEU A 90 9.44 -0.37 11.81
C LEU A 90 8.38 -1.42 12.20
N TYR A 91 8.27 -2.48 11.40
CA TYR A 91 7.35 -3.58 11.67
C TYR A 91 7.67 -4.28 12.99
N ASP A 92 8.91 -4.66 13.21
CA ASP A 92 9.32 -5.35 14.44
C ASP A 92 9.01 -4.53 15.68
N HIS A 93 9.16 -3.21 15.60
CA HIS A 93 8.92 -2.31 16.73
C HIS A 93 7.43 -2.11 17.01
N TYR A 94 6.59 -1.97 15.98
CA TYR A 94 5.19 -1.52 16.13
C TYR A 94 4.13 -2.60 15.88
N LYS A 95 4.49 -3.80 15.43
CA LYS A 95 3.52 -4.87 15.15
C LYS A 95 2.61 -5.22 16.34
N ASP A 96 3.16 -5.23 17.55
CA ASP A 96 2.41 -5.52 18.77
C ASP A 96 1.53 -4.35 19.21
N TYR A 97 1.74 -3.17 18.65
CA TYR A 97 0.92 -1.97 18.90
C TYR A 97 -0.17 -1.73 17.86
N GLY A 98 -0.28 -2.60 16.86
CA GLY A 98 -1.34 -2.54 15.86
C GLY A 98 -0.88 -2.06 14.47
N LEU A 99 0.41 -2.18 14.14
CA LEU A 99 0.92 -1.96 12.80
C LEU A 99 0.96 -3.28 12.03
N ASP A 100 0.32 -3.30 10.87
CA ASP A 100 0.55 -4.28 9.81
C ASP A 100 1.42 -3.67 8.71
N VAL A 101 2.22 -4.51 8.06
CA VAL A 101 2.93 -4.18 6.83
C VAL A 101 2.60 -5.23 5.78
N ILE A 102 2.32 -4.80 4.58
CA ILE A 102 2.12 -5.66 3.42
C ILE A 102 3.14 -5.29 2.36
N GLY A 103 4.09 -6.18 2.10
CA GLY A 103 5.01 -6.05 0.99
C GLY A 103 4.34 -6.50 -0.31
N VAL A 104 3.95 -5.57 -1.15
CA VAL A 104 3.39 -5.84 -2.47
C VAL A 104 4.53 -5.90 -3.46
N HIS A 105 4.93 -7.12 -3.82
CA HIS A 105 6.02 -7.35 -4.75
C HIS A 105 5.55 -7.22 -6.19
N ALA A 106 5.90 -6.12 -6.83
CA ALA A 106 5.61 -5.87 -8.25
C ALA A 106 6.92 -6.04 -9.05
N PRO A 107 7.01 -7.02 -9.97
CA PRO A 107 8.26 -7.34 -10.63
C PRO A 107 8.70 -6.23 -11.58
N GLU A 108 9.94 -5.76 -11.42
CA GLU A 108 10.59 -4.89 -12.39
C GLU A 108 11.17 -5.70 -13.56
N TYR A 109 11.69 -6.90 -13.25
CA TYR A 109 12.28 -7.82 -14.21
C TYR A 109 11.49 -9.14 -14.28
N ALA A 110 11.58 -9.83 -15.43
CA ALA A 110 10.83 -11.07 -15.65
C ALA A 110 11.18 -12.18 -14.63
N PHE A 111 12.45 -12.31 -14.23
CA PHE A 111 12.89 -13.32 -13.25
C PHE A 111 12.31 -13.10 -11.85
N GLU A 112 11.86 -11.91 -11.53
CA GLU A 112 11.24 -11.58 -10.25
C GLU A 112 9.80 -12.11 -10.13
N ARG A 113 9.22 -12.61 -11.22
CA ARG A 113 7.88 -13.23 -11.21
C ARG A 113 7.84 -14.60 -10.56
N ASP A 114 8.99 -15.26 -10.46
CA ASP A 114 9.09 -16.58 -9.87
C ASP A 114 8.86 -16.54 -8.36
N ALA A 115 7.91 -17.36 -7.88
CA ALA A 115 7.53 -17.37 -6.47
C ALA A 115 8.63 -17.92 -5.55
N ASP A 116 9.42 -18.89 -6.00
CA ASP A 116 10.48 -19.47 -5.19
C ASP A 116 11.65 -18.50 -5.05
N ASN A 117 12.01 -17.79 -6.11
CA ASN A 117 12.99 -16.72 -6.05
C ASN A 117 12.58 -15.62 -5.07
N LEU A 118 11.29 -15.26 -5.08
CA LEU A 118 10.78 -14.28 -4.11
C LEU A 118 10.86 -14.79 -2.66
N ARG A 119 10.52 -16.06 -2.41
CA ARG A 119 10.63 -16.65 -1.07
C ARG A 119 12.06 -16.61 -0.55
N GLU A 120 13.03 -16.95 -1.39
CA GLU A 120 14.46 -16.87 -1.03
C GLU A 120 14.87 -15.42 -0.72
N ALA A 121 14.42 -14.45 -1.51
CA ALA A 121 14.71 -13.04 -1.28
C ALA A 121 14.10 -12.51 0.03
N VAL A 122 12.88 -12.92 0.35
CA VAL A 122 12.19 -12.57 1.62
C VAL A 122 13.01 -13.06 2.81
N VAL A 123 13.52 -14.28 2.77
CA VAL A 123 14.39 -14.84 3.83
C VAL A 123 15.70 -14.07 3.90
N ALA A 124 16.35 -13.84 2.75
CA ALA A 124 17.66 -13.17 2.67
C ALA A 124 17.61 -11.71 3.18
N GLN A 125 16.50 -11.04 2.98
CA GLN A 125 16.27 -9.65 3.43
C GLN A 125 15.62 -9.56 4.83
N HIS A 126 15.50 -10.69 5.54
CA HIS A 126 14.93 -10.77 6.90
C HIS A 126 13.51 -10.22 7.02
N ILE A 127 12.73 -10.29 5.95
CA ILE A 127 11.35 -9.80 5.93
C ILE A 127 10.47 -10.81 6.68
N LYS A 128 9.77 -10.34 7.72
CA LYS A 128 8.85 -11.14 8.55
C LYS A 128 7.38 -10.74 8.36
N TYR A 129 7.13 -9.56 7.83
CA TYR A 129 5.77 -9.12 7.53
C TYR A 129 5.20 -9.84 6.30
N PRO A 130 3.87 -9.84 6.14
CA PRO A 130 3.21 -10.43 4.98
C PRO A 130 3.69 -9.83 3.66
N VAL A 131 3.92 -10.71 2.69
CA VAL A 131 4.32 -10.35 1.33
C VAL A 131 3.41 -11.08 0.35
N ALA A 132 3.02 -10.43 -0.74
CA ALA A 132 2.29 -11.05 -1.84
C ALA A 132 2.79 -10.55 -3.19
N GLN A 133 2.62 -11.35 -4.23
CA GLN A 133 3.01 -10.99 -5.59
C GLN A 133 1.89 -10.25 -6.32
N ASP A 134 2.24 -9.13 -6.94
CA ASP A 134 1.42 -8.35 -7.86
C ASP A 134 1.93 -8.51 -9.30
N ASN A 135 2.02 -9.77 -9.77
CA ASN A 135 2.57 -10.08 -11.09
C ASN A 135 1.73 -9.53 -12.24
N SER A 136 0.46 -9.25 -12.00
CA SER A 136 -0.43 -8.61 -12.98
C SER A 136 -0.42 -7.09 -12.94
N PHE A 137 0.23 -6.49 -11.94
CA PHE A 137 0.19 -5.05 -11.67
C PHE A 137 -1.22 -4.50 -11.37
N ALA A 138 -2.16 -5.35 -10.98
CA ALA A 138 -3.52 -4.90 -10.68
C ALA A 138 -3.58 -4.02 -9.43
N THR A 139 -2.90 -4.40 -8.36
CA THR A 139 -2.79 -3.59 -7.15
C THR A 139 -1.97 -2.32 -7.39
N TRP A 140 -0.85 -2.43 -8.09
CA TRP A 140 -0.05 -1.28 -8.52
C TRP A 140 -0.89 -0.21 -9.22
N LYS A 141 -1.73 -0.64 -10.17
CA LYS A 141 -2.64 0.27 -10.92
C LYS A 141 -3.70 0.90 -10.03
N ASN A 142 -4.29 0.12 -9.11
CA ASN A 142 -5.29 0.65 -8.18
C ASN A 142 -4.73 1.76 -7.29
N PHE A 143 -3.48 1.65 -6.89
CA PHE A 143 -2.76 2.66 -6.11
C PHE A 143 -2.21 3.81 -6.96
N HIS A 144 -2.37 3.77 -8.27
CA HIS A 144 -1.72 4.70 -9.21
C HIS A 144 -0.22 4.81 -8.93
N ASN A 145 0.42 3.70 -8.55
CA ASN A 145 1.83 3.69 -8.18
C ASN A 145 2.72 3.92 -9.41
N ARG A 146 3.90 4.50 -9.20
CA ARG A 146 4.82 4.94 -10.26
C ARG A 146 6.26 4.53 -10.01
N TYR A 147 6.61 4.20 -8.77
CA TYR A 147 8.00 4.01 -8.34
C TYR A 147 8.20 2.79 -7.47
N TRP A 148 9.43 2.28 -7.48
CA TRP A 148 9.99 1.35 -6.50
C TRP A 148 11.10 2.05 -5.71
N PRO A 149 11.14 2.00 -4.39
CA PRO A 149 10.01 1.64 -3.52
C PRO A 149 8.96 2.74 -3.46
N ALA A 150 7.75 2.39 -3.01
CA ALA A 150 6.72 3.37 -2.66
C ALA A 150 5.91 2.88 -1.46
N HIS A 151 5.63 3.76 -0.53
CA HIS A 151 4.95 3.47 0.72
C HIS A 151 3.61 4.21 0.79
N TYR A 152 2.56 3.46 1.13
CA TYR A 152 1.20 3.96 1.31
C TYR A 152 0.74 3.57 2.70
N LEU A 153 0.46 4.56 3.55
CA LEU A 153 0.11 4.33 4.95
C LEU A 153 -1.39 4.59 5.18
N ALA A 154 -2.11 3.54 5.56
CA ALA A 154 -3.53 3.60 5.89
C ALA A 154 -3.75 3.56 7.39
N ASP A 155 -4.75 4.31 7.89
CA ASP A 155 -5.16 4.24 9.28
C ASP A 155 -6.08 3.02 9.57
N HIS A 156 -6.42 2.84 10.84
CA HIS A 156 -7.25 1.73 11.30
C HIS A 156 -8.68 1.74 10.75
N THR A 157 -9.12 2.85 10.16
CA THR A 157 -10.45 2.96 9.53
C THR A 157 -10.43 2.66 8.04
N GLY A 158 -9.24 2.38 7.47
CA GLY A 158 -9.07 2.11 6.04
C GLY A 158 -8.94 3.36 5.18
N ARG A 159 -8.58 4.49 5.77
CA ARG A 159 -8.27 5.71 5.01
C ARG A 159 -6.77 5.83 4.78
N LEU A 160 -6.40 6.19 3.57
CA LEU A 160 -5.02 6.49 3.22
C LEU A 160 -4.64 7.85 3.80
N ARG A 161 -3.51 7.90 4.52
CA ARG A 161 -3.09 9.07 5.28
C ARG A 161 -1.72 9.62 4.87
N GLN A 162 -0.89 8.83 4.21
CA GLN A 162 0.42 9.26 3.72
C GLN A 162 0.81 8.45 2.48
N VAL A 163 1.48 9.11 1.55
CA VAL A 163 2.16 8.48 0.41
C VAL A 163 3.59 8.99 0.36
N HIS A 164 4.55 8.07 0.27
CA HIS A 164 5.96 8.40 0.07
C HIS A 164 6.53 7.57 -1.08
N GLU A 165 7.06 8.23 -2.08
CA GLU A 165 7.69 7.61 -3.25
C GLU A 165 9.22 7.69 -3.13
N GLY A 166 9.90 6.56 -3.37
CA GLY A 166 11.35 6.47 -3.28
C GLY A 166 11.87 6.18 -1.87
N GLU A 167 13.19 6.27 -1.72
CA GLU A 167 13.89 6.10 -0.45
C GLU A 167 13.79 7.33 0.44
N GLY A 168 14.17 7.16 1.72
CA GLY A 168 14.31 8.26 2.67
C GLY A 168 13.05 8.57 3.44
N LYS A 169 13.07 9.69 4.17
CA LYS A 169 11.97 10.15 5.02
C LYS A 169 11.51 9.12 6.06
N TYR A 170 12.42 8.28 6.55
CA TYR A 170 12.09 7.20 7.49
C TYR A 170 11.61 7.72 8.85
N ALA A 171 12.25 8.80 9.35
CA ALA A 171 11.82 9.42 10.60
C ALA A 171 10.43 10.06 10.48
N GLU A 172 10.13 10.67 9.35
CA GLU A 172 8.84 11.26 9.02
C GLU A 172 7.75 10.18 8.92
N THR A 173 8.02 9.10 8.23
CA THR A 173 7.11 7.95 8.12
C THR A 173 6.83 7.33 9.50
N GLU A 174 7.85 7.12 10.32
CA GLU A 174 7.68 6.62 11.69
C GLU A 174 6.83 7.56 12.55
N ARG A 175 7.02 8.87 12.43
CA ARG A 175 6.20 9.86 13.15
C ARG A 175 4.73 9.73 12.79
N VAL A 176 4.41 9.57 11.50
CA VAL A 176 3.03 9.37 11.05
C VAL A 176 2.48 8.03 11.55
N VAL A 177 3.24 6.94 11.49
CA VAL A 177 2.84 5.64 12.07
C VAL A 177 2.46 5.79 13.53
N ARG A 178 3.30 6.44 14.34
CA ARG A 178 3.04 6.65 15.77
C ARG A 178 1.76 7.45 15.99
N GLN A 179 1.54 8.49 15.22
CA GLN A 179 0.32 9.31 15.31
C GLN A 179 -0.93 8.49 14.95
N LEU A 180 -0.89 7.71 13.88
CA LEU A 180 -2.02 6.87 13.47
C LEU A 180 -2.31 5.76 14.48
N LEU A 181 -1.29 5.20 15.12
CA LEU A 181 -1.47 4.24 16.22
C LEU A 181 -2.13 4.89 17.45
N GLN A 182 -1.81 6.14 17.74
CA GLN A 182 -2.49 6.90 18.80
C GLN A 182 -3.96 7.16 18.46
N GLU A 183 -4.29 7.47 17.22
CA GLU A 183 -5.68 7.65 16.76
C GLU A 183 -6.51 6.37 16.91
N ARG A 184 -5.88 5.20 16.80
CA ARG A 184 -6.53 3.89 16.95
C ARG A 184 -6.92 3.60 18.40
N ASN A 185 -6.18 4.10 19.35
CA ASN A 185 -6.38 3.91 20.78
C ASN A 185 -7.25 5.03 21.36
#